data_4324a5af4e0f9be1db9887a9446f4990
#
_entry.id   4324a5af4e0f9be1db9887a9446f4990
#
_cell.length_a   1.000
_cell.length_b   1.000
_cell.length_c   1.000
_cell.angle_alpha   90.00
_cell.angle_beta   90.00
_cell.angle_gamma   90.00
#
_symmetry.space_group_name_H-M   'P 1'
#
loop_
_entity.id
_entity.type
_entity.pdbx_description
1 polymer ?
#
loop_
_entity_poly.entity_id
_entity_poly.type
_entity_poly.pdbx_seq_one_letter_code
_entity_poly.pdbx_strand_id
1 'polypeptide(L)'
;MTEKKRVIVLEELAPESLELLRSDGLEIDDGAGWDEGELLRRMAVCHGLIVGPAHAVTAEILRAGGDLQVVGRTGLSVANIDVAEATRRGVVVANTPQSNAISAAEQALALVLSCAQDLAGAHADLRAGRWEPDKWARSGVELSGRTLGIVGLGHVAPLLTEDLLALGMKVLHDPGRVFCEADFILVDLPDDAETKALIGDDEFAQMKDGVRVISLARSGIVDTAAWARAVASGKVAASAAAVYPGDAPAAGPLAMHDGVLLTPHLEESTVDAQRRAGLMIAEQVAAVLRGEFASNAVNVPLTLVDDAGELMPHLGLCSQLGRLIVGLADGPVDAVTVSYGGSFAYFDTRILTLGVLGGVLADQVEGRVNYVNVRALADERGLTAHETRQSDLPDFPRLITVSTRGPRGEVSVSGTSLGPGHKPRLVRVFGEDIDIDPEAHMLFLRYVDAPGVGGAVGTMLGEWRINIGHMSVGRGTSEHEAVMALTLDEPLEASQLEQLVERCGLAFGKGVEL
;
A
#
# COMPACT_ATOMS: atom_id res chain seq x y z
N MET A 1 1.02 -22.02 -24.02
CA MET A 1 0.26 -20.77 -24.12
C MET A 1 -0.12 -20.41 -22.70
N THR A 2 0.47 -19.39 -22.13
CA THR A 2 0.09 -18.87 -20.81
C THR A 2 -1.39 -18.42 -20.89
N GLU A 3 -2.22 -18.94 -20.01
CA GLU A 3 -3.62 -18.55 -19.89
C GLU A 3 -3.71 -17.05 -19.65
N LYS A 4 -4.53 -16.35 -20.43
CA LYS A 4 -4.66 -14.90 -20.28
C LYS A 4 -5.38 -14.57 -18.99
N LYS A 5 -4.82 -13.67 -18.21
CA LYS A 5 -5.46 -13.22 -16.97
C LYS A 5 -6.71 -12.41 -17.28
N ARG A 6 -7.75 -12.62 -16.46
CA ARG A 6 -9.09 -12.03 -16.66
C ARG A 6 -9.41 -11.02 -15.57
N VAL A 7 -9.95 -9.88 -15.99
CA VAL A 7 -10.40 -8.80 -15.12
C VAL A 7 -11.90 -8.57 -15.30
N ILE A 8 -12.65 -8.65 -14.22
CA ILE A 8 -14.06 -8.28 -14.19
C ILE A 8 -14.16 -6.81 -13.79
N VAL A 9 -14.94 -6.03 -14.54
CA VAL A 9 -15.18 -4.61 -14.30
C VAL A 9 -16.67 -4.42 -14.02
N LEU A 10 -17.03 -4.03 -12.79
CA LEU A 10 -18.41 -3.82 -12.36
C LEU A 10 -18.86 -2.36 -12.44
N GLU A 11 -17.97 -1.46 -12.81
CA GLU A 11 -18.24 -0.02 -12.91
C GLU A 11 -17.94 0.48 -14.32
N GLU A 12 -18.67 1.49 -14.76
CA GLU A 12 -18.41 2.14 -16.05
C GLU A 12 -17.07 2.89 -15.98
N LEU A 13 -16.08 2.41 -16.71
CA LEU A 13 -14.77 3.05 -16.83
C LEU A 13 -14.65 3.80 -18.16
N ALA A 14 -13.84 4.85 -18.15
CA ALA A 14 -13.47 5.54 -19.38
C ALA A 14 -12.80 4.59 -20.38
N PRO A 15 -13.04 4.75 -21.70
CA PRO A 15 -12.49 3.85 -22.73
C PRO A 15 -10.98 3.66 -22.64
N GLU A 16 -10.24 4.71 -22.27
CA GLU A 16 -8.78 4.69 -22.12
C GLU A 16 -8.30 3.72 -21.02
N SER A 17 -9.08 3.61 -19.94
CA SER A 17 -8.78 2.68 -18.84
C SER A 17 -8.91 1.22 -19.27
N LEU A 18 -9.96 0.92 -20.07
CA LEU A 18 -10.17 -0.41 -20.64
C LEU A 18 -9.12 -0.73 -21.72
N GLU A 19 -8.69 0.27 -22.50
CA GLU A 19 -7.63 0.10 -23.49
C GLU A 19 -6.29 -0.20 -22.83
N LEU A 20 -5.96 0.47 -21.71
CA LEU A 20 -4.77 0.19 -20.91
C LEU A 20 -4.76 -1.28 -20.46
N LEU A 21 -5.82 -1.78 -19.85
CA LEU A 21 -5.91 -3.18 -19.42
C LEU A 21 -5.74 -4.16 -20.60
N ARG A 22 -6.36 -3.86 -21.77
CA ARG A 22 -6.21 -4.71 -22.97
C ARG A 22 -4.80 -4.68 -23.53
N SER A 23 -4.12 -3.54 -23.50
CA SER A 23 -2.73 -3.40 -23.97
C SER A 23 -1.75 -4.24 -23.15
N ASP A 24 -2.07 -4.48 -21.88
CA ASP A 24 -1.34 -5.39 -20.99
C ASP A 24 -1.69 -6.89 -21.23
N GLY A 25 -2.48 -7.18 -22.24
CA GLY A 25 -2.85 -8.54 -22.62
C GLY A 25 -3.93 -9.17 -21.74
N LEU A 26 -4.63 -8.37 -20.94
CA LEU A 26 -5.70 -8.84 -20.05
C LEU A 26 -7.03 -9.00 -20.82
N GLU A 27 -7.80 -10.02 -20.45
CA GLU A 27 -9.18 -10.19 -20.90
C GLU A 27 -10.12 -9.44 -19.95
N ILE A 28 -11.04 -8.66 -20.51
CA ILE A 28 -11.98 -7.85 -19.73
C ILE A 28 -13.37 -8.41 -19.89
N ASP A 29 -13.98 -8.76 -18.76
CA ASP A 29 -15.40 -9.08 -18.67
C ASP A 29 -16.14 -7.82 -18.15
N ASP A 30 -17.02 -7.27 -18.99
CA ASP A 30 -17.89 -6.17 -18.60
C ASP A 30 -19.04 -6.73 -17.75
N GLY A 31 -18.97 -6.46 -16.46
CA GLY A 31 -19.91 -6.89 -15.44
C GLY A 31 -20.91 -5.80 -15.03
N ALA A 32 -20.94 -4.68 -15.72
CA ALA A 32 -21.90 -3.62 -15.43
C ALA A 32 -23.33 -4.16 -15.50
N GLY A 33 -24.05 -4.07 -14.38
CA GLY A 33 -25.42 -4.57 -14.28
C GLY A 33 -25.58 -6.07 -13.97
N TRP A 34 -24.51 -6.82 -13.71
CA TRP A 34 -24.64 -8.19 -13.19
C TRP A 34 -25.23 -8.21 -11.79
N ASP A 35 -26.06 -9.23 -11.53
CA ASP A 35 -26.46 -9.53 -10.16
C ASP A 35 -25.36 -10.31 -9.42
N GLU A 36 -25.50 -10.41 -8.10
CA GLU A 36 -24.53 -11.12 -7.24
C GLU A 36 -24.35 -12.59 -7.67
N GLY A 37 -25.41 -13.25 -8.13
CA GLY A 37 -25.36 -14.64 -8.58
C GLY A 37 -24.53 -14.83 -9.84
N GLU A 38 -24.62 -13.91 -10.81
CA GLU A 38 -23.76 -13.93 -12.01
C GLU A 38 -22.32 -13.60 -11.64
N LEU A 39 -22.09 -12.61 -10.78
CA LEU A 39 -20.76 -12.28 -10.30
C LEU A 39 -20.09 -13.49 -9.64
N LEU A 40 -20.77 -14.17 -8.70
CA LEU A 40 -20.23 -15.36 -8.02
C LEU A 40 -19.83 -16.47 -9.00
N ARG A 41 -20.63 -16.70 -10.05
CA ARG A 41 -20.28 -17.70 -11.07
C ARG A 41 -19.02 -17.32 -11.86
N ARG A 42 -18.82 -16.04 -12.14
CA ARG A 42 -17.69 -15.54 -12.93
C ARG A 42 -16.40 -15.40 -12.12
N MET A 43 -16.52 -15.25 -10.80
CA MET A 43 -15.35 -15.14 -9.91
C MET A 43 -14.40 -16.33 -9.99
N ALA A 44 -14.88 -17.53 -10.33
CA ALA A 44 -14.04 -18.74 -10.39
C ALA A 44 -12.85 -18.63 -11.36
N VAL A 45 -12.94 -17.78 -12.38
CA VAL A 45 -11.88 -17.56 -13.38
C VAL A 45 -11.34 -16.13 -13.35
N CYS A 46 -11.66 -15.37 -12.31
CA CYS A 46 -11.30 -13.97 -12.16
C CYS A 46 -9.93 -13.83 -11.49
N HIS A 47 -9.06 -12.99 -12.09
CA HIS A 47 -7.74 -12.66 -11.55
C HIS A 47 -7.71 -11.24 -10.97
N GLY A 48 -8.51 -10.32 -11.51
CA GLY A 48 -8.66 -8.95 -11.04
C GLY A 48 -10.12 -8.51 -11.06
N LEU A 49 -10.55 -7.80 -10.02
CA LEU A 49 -11.90 -7.26 -9.90
C LEU A 49 -11.83 -5.74 -9.73
N ILE A 50 -12.51 -4.97 -10.59
CA ILE A 50 -12.63 -3.51 -10.44
C ILE A 50 -14.07 -3.18 -10.05
N VAL A 51 -14.20 -2.42 -8.96
CA VAL A 51 -15.50 -2.06 -8.37
C VAL A 51 -15.60 -0.57 -8.08
N GLY A 52 -16.83 -0.08 -8.11
CA GLY A 52 -17.20 1.25 -7.62
C GLY A 52 -17.80 1.23 -6.21
N PRO A 53 -18.28 2.37 -5.73
CA PRO A 53 -18.85 2.51 -4.39
C PRO A 53 -20.15 1.70 -4.17
N ALA A 54 -20.89 1.42 -5.24
CA ALA A 54 -22.17 0.74 -5.17
C ALA A 54 -22.05 -0.80 -5.01
N HIS A 55 -20.89 -1.38 -5.27
CA HIS A 55 -20.70 -2.82 -5.29
C HIS A 55 -19.98 -3.29 -4.02
N ALA A 56 -20.66 -4.07 -3.19
CA ALA A 56 -20.06 -4.69 -2.03
C ALA A 56 -19.21 -5.90 -2.45
N VAL A 57 -17.97 -5.99 -1.97
CA VAL A 57 -17.10 -7.15 -2.14
C VAL A 57 -17.04 -7.90 -0.82
N THR A 58 -17.97 -8.84 -0.66
CA THR A 58 -18.13 -9.62 0.56
C THR A 58 -17.11 -10.75 0.66
N ALA A 59 -16.99 -11.35 1.85
CA ALA A 59 -16.18 -12.55 2.05
C ALA A 59 -16.62 -13.72 1.12
N GLU A 60 -17.89 -13.81 0.76
CA GLU A 60 -18.40 -14.83 -0.16
C GLU A 60 -17.86 -14.63 -1.57
N ILE A 61 -17.90 -13.40 -2.09
CA ILE A 61 -17.35 -13.05 -3.40
C ILE A 61 -15.84 -13.34 -3.43
N LEU A 62 -15.10 -12.94 -2.38
CA LEU A 62 -13.66 -13.20 -2.28
C LEU A 62 -13.33 -14.69 -2.26
N ARG A 63 -14.14 -15.51 -1.58
CA ARG A 63 -13.97 -16.98 -1.54
C ARG A 63 -14.26 -17.65 -2.88
N ALA A 64 -15.20 -17.13 -3.65
CA ALA A 64 -15.53 -17.65 -4.98
C ALA A 64 -14.38 -17.43 -5.99
N GLY A 65 -13.53 -16.43 -5.77
CA GLY A 65 -12.36 -16.11 -6.61
C GLY A 65 -11.11 -16.89 -6.21
N GLY A 66 -10.96 -18.14 -6.67
CA GLY A 66 -9.79 -18.98 -6.36
C GLY A 66 -8.47 -18.37 -6.87
N ASP A 67 -8.48 -17.75 -8.05
CA ASP A 67 -7.32 -17.13 -8.70
C ASP A 67 -7.26 -15.61 -8.57
N LEU A 68 -8.16 -15.02 -7.77
CA LEU A 68 -8.21 -13.57 -7.56
C LEU A 68 -6.90 -13.07 -6.92
N GLN A 69 -6.30 -12.06 -7.52
CA GLN A 69 -5.04 -11.46 -7.08
C GLN A 69 -5.21 -10.04 -6.58
N VAL A 70 -6.18 -9.31 -7.14
CA VAL A 70 -6.38 -7.89 -6.83
C VAL A 70 -7.85 -7.49 -6.93
N VAL A 71 -8.26 -6.64 -6.00
CA VAL A 71 -9.50 -5.88 -6.05
C VAL A 71 -9.13 -4.40 -6.14
N GLY A 72 -9.50 -3.76 -7.24
CA GLY A 72 -9.35 -2.33 -7.46
C GLY A 72 -10.64 -1.58 -7.19
N ARG A 73 -10.60 -0.55 -6.35
CA ARG A 73 -11.75 0.30 -6.02
C ARG A 73 -11.51 1.72 -6.53
N THR A 74 -12.39 2.22 -7.40
CA THR A 74 -12.36 3.62 -7.86
C THR A 74 -12.80 4.58 -6.75
N GLY A 75 -11.90 5.46 -6.31
CA GLY A 75 -12.10 6.45 -5.24
C GLY A 75 -11.36 6.12 -3.94
N LEU A 76 -11.59 6.89 -2.89
CA LEU A 76 -10.81 6.87 -1.64
C LEU A 76 -11.21 5.72 -0.70
N SER A 77 -12.50 5.59 -0.41
CA SER A 77 -12.99 4.67 0.62
C SER A 77 -13.05 3.22 0.11
N VAL A 78 -12.62 2.27 0.92
CA VAL A 78 -12.72 0.83 0.68
C VAL A 78 -13.72 0.15 1.64
N ALA A 79 -14.60 0.91 2.28
CA ALA A 79 -15.56 0.40 3.27
C ALA A 79 -16.55 -0.64 2.71
N ASN A 80 -16.72 -0.70 1.39
CA ASN A 80 -17.55 -1.69 0.70
C ASN A 80 -16.79 -3.01 0.38
N ILE A 81 -15.54 -3.16 0.85
CA ILE A 81 -14.71 -4.36 0.61
C ILE A 81 -14.35 -4.99 1.96
N ASP A 82 -14.51 -6.30 2.08
CA ASP A 82 -13.98 -7.07 3.22
C ASP A 82 -12.45 -7.20 3.10
N VAL A 83 -11.76 -6.13 3.54
CA VAL A 83 -10.29 -6.04 3.47
C VAL A 83 -9.62 -7.13 4.30
N ALA A 84 -10.22 -7.55 5.42
CA ALA A 84 -9.67 -8.58 6.28
C ALA A 84 -9.67 -9.95 5.58
N GLU A 85 -10.79 -10.33 4.92
CA GLU A 85 -10.86 -11.55 4.13
C GLU A 85 -9.92 -11.49 2.91
N ALA A 86 -9.89 -10.35 2.21
CA ALA A 86 -8.96 -10.15 1.09
C ALA A 86 -7.50 -10.38 1.53
N THR A 87 -7.11 -9.80 2.68
CA THR A 87 -5.77 -9.96 3.25
C THR A 87 -5.45 -11.42 3.58
N ARG A 88 -6.37 -12.14 4.25
CA ARG A 88 -6.16 -13.58 4.56
C ARG A 88 -5.96 -14.43 3.30
N ARG A 89 -6.61 -14.06 2.20
CA ARG A 89 -6.51 -14.76 0.91
C ARG A 89 -5.32 -14.31 0.06
N GLY A 90 -4.55 -13.32 0.51
CA GLY A 90 -3.47 -12.73 -0.26
C GLY A 90 -3.95 -11.91 -1.46
N VAL A 91 -5.16 -11.38 -1.41
CA VAL A 91 -5.71 -10.50 -2.45
C VAL A 91 -5.34 -9.06 -2.13
N VAL A 92 -4.65 -8.39 -3.05
CA VAL A 92 -4.33 -6.97 -2.94
C VAL A 92 -5.62 -6.16 -3.04
N VAL A 93 -5.82 -5.21 -2.15
CA VAL A 93 -6.88 -4.21 -2.27
C VAL A 93 -6.23 -2.87 -2.56
N ALA A 94 -6.53 -2.29 -3.72
CA ALA A 94 -6.01 -1.00 -4.14
C ALA A 94 -7.13 0.01 -4.34
N ASN A 95 -6.85 1.29 -4.07
CA ASN A 95 -7.78 2.39 -4.27
C ASN A 95 -7.16 3.56 -5.06
N THR A 96 -7.91 4.67 -5.23
CA THR A 96 -7.44 5.84 -5.99
C THR A 96 -7.60 7.13 -5.17
N PRO A 97 -6.83 7.30 -4.08
CA PRO A 97 -7.07 8.36 -3.10
C PRO A 97 -6.85 9.78 -3.62
N GLN A 98 -6.11 9.97 -4.71
CA GLN A 98 -5.77 11.29 -5.23
C GLN A 98 -6.55 11.65 -6.51
N SER A 99 -7.42 10.77 -6.98
CA SER A 99 -8.11 10.95 -8.27
C SER A 99 -9.01 12.18 -8.33
N ASN A 100 -9.57 12.58 -7.19
CA ASN A 100 -10.49 13.70 -7.05
C ASN A 100 -9.87 14.98 -6.43
N ALA A 101 -8.58 15.01 -6.11
CA ALA A 101 -7.96 16.11 -5.38
C ALA A 101 -8.15 17.48 -6.06
N ILE A 102 -7.99 17.55 -7.39
CA ILE A 102 -8.22 18.77 -8.16
C ILE A 102 -9.70 19.18 -8.09
N SER A 103 -10.62 18.26 -8.33
CA SER A 103 -12.06 18.53 -8.29
C SER A 103 -12.53 18.97 -6.89
N ALA A 104 -11.93 18.43 -5.84
CA ALA A 104 -12.21 18.83 -4.46
C ALA A 104 -11.67 20.23 -4.15
N ALA A 105 -10.48 20.58 -4.65
CA ALA A 105 -9.94 21.95 -4.53
C ALA A 105 -10.82 22.97 -5.25
N GLU A 106 -11.25 22.65 -6.47
CA GLU A 106 -12.17 23.51 -7.24
C GLU A 106 -13.55 23.64 -6.57
N GLN A 107 -14.09 22.57 -6.00
CA GLN A 107 -15.33 22.63 -5.22
C GLN A 107 -15.16 23.48 -3.95
N ALA A 108 -14.07 23.30 -3.21
CA ALA A 108 -13.75 24.13 -2.05
C ALA A 108 -13.70 25.62 -2.42
N LEU A 109 -12.99 25.95 -3.50
CA LEU A 109 -12.90 27.32 -4.01
C LEU A 109 -14.28 27.88 -4.39
N ALA A 110 -15.12 27.09 -5.07
CA ALA A 110 -16.47 27.47 -5.44
C ALA A 110 -17.35 27.76 -4.20
N LEU A 111 -17.24 26.92 -3.14
CA LEU A 111 -17.95 27.12 -1.89
C LEU A 111 -17.43 28.35 -1.13
N VAL A 112 -16.12 28.59 -1.10
CA VAL A 112 -15.52 29.81 -0.51
C VAL A 112 -16.05 31.05 -1.20
N LEU A 113 -16.04 31.09 -2.55
CA LEU A 113 -16.58 32.20 -3.32
C LEU A 113 -18.08 32.39 -3.12
N SER A 114 -18.84 31.30 -3.08
CA SER A 114 -20.29 31.34 -2.82
C SER A 114 -20.60 31.90 -1.43
N CYS A 115 -19.86 31.50 -0.40
CA CYS A 115 -20.01 32.05 0.95
C CYS A 115 -19.53 33.51 1.05
N ALA A 116 -18.52 33.89 0.26
CA ALA A 116 -18.04 35.27 0.23
C ALA A 116 -19.08 36.23 -0.35
N GLN A 117 -19.79 35.82 -1.39
CA GLN A 117 -20.71 36.65 -2.15
C GLN A 117 -22.20 36.38 -1.88
N ASP A 118 -22.53 35.41 -1.00
CA ASP A 118 -23.92 34.93 -0.75
C ASP A 118 -24.67 34.56 -2.04
N LEU A 119 -23.99 33.85 -2.95
CA LEU A 119 -24.55 33.54 -4.27
C LEU A 119 -25.78 32.64 -4.18
N ALA A 120 -25.82 31.69 -3.25
CA ALA A 120 -26.94 30.77 -3.08
C ALA A 120 -28.21 31.49 -2.57
N GLY A 121 -28.05 32.33 -1.54
CA GLY A 121 -29.14 33.13 -0.99
C GLY A 121 -29.69 34.12 -2.02
N ALA A 122 -28.78 34.80 -2.72
CA ALA A 122 -29.15 35.72 -3.80
C ALA A 122 -29.93 35.03 -4.91
N HIS A 123 -29.49 33.89 -5.36
CA HIS A 123 -30.17 33.10 -6.40
C HIS A 123 -31.54 32.63 -5.91
N ALA A 124 -31.64 32.12 -4.69
CA ALA A 124 -32.90 31.61 -4.10
C ALA A 124 -33.95 32.71 -4.01
N ASP A 125 -33.57 33.92 -3.58
CA ASP A 125 -34.48 35.07 -3.50
C ASP A 125 -35.03 35.46 -4.86
N LEU A 126 -34.15 35.62 -5.86
CA LEU A 126 -34.58 35.97 -7.22
C LEU A 126 -35.50 34.90 -7.83
N ARG A 127 -35.18 33.63 -7.62
CA ARG A 127 -36.03 32.51 -8.04
C ARG A 127 -37.41 32.55 -7.41
N ALA A 128 -37.50 33.01 -6.15
CA ALA A 128 -38.74 33.19 -5.42
C ALA A 128 -39.45 34.50 -5.74
N GLY A 129 -38.93 35.31 -6.69
CA GLY A 129 -39.49 36.60 -7.04
C GLY A 129 -39.27 37.72 -6.01
N ARG A 130 -38.35 37.53 -5.06
CA ARG A 130 -37.99 38.53 -4.03
C ARG A 130 -36.86 39.41 -4.58
N TRP A 131 -37.12 40.71 -4.60
CA TRP A 131 -36.13 41.74 -4.97
C TRP A 131 -35.90 42.66 -3.77
N GLU A 132 -34.80 42.41 -3.04
CA GLU A 132 -34.46 43.14 -1.81
C GLU A 132 -33.05 43.74 -1.90
N PRO A 133 -32.85 44.83 -2.67
CA PRO A 133 -31.51 45.37 -2.94
C PRO A 133 -30.77 45.81 -1.68
N ASP A 134 -31.44 46.26 -0.62
CA ASP A 134 -30.82 46.69 0.63
C ASP A 134 -30.26 45.51 1.43
N LYS A 135 -30.84 44.31 1.33
CA LYS A 135 -30.36 43.07 1.95
C LYS A 135 -29.02 42.66 1.34
N TRP A 136 -28.85 42.82 0.04
CA TRP A 136 -27.68 42.37 -0.71
C TRP A 136 -26.54 43.38 -0.70
N ALA A 137 -26.82 44.67 -0.54
CA ALA A 137 -25.84 45.72 -0.52
C ALA A 137 -24.79 45.59 0.60
N ARG A 138 -24.97 44.67 1.54
CA ARG A 138 -24.11 44.46 2.69
C ARG A 138 -23.80 42.99 3.05
N SER A 139 -24.23 42.03 2.25
CA SER A 139 -24.07 40.61 2.54
C SER A 139 -22.71 40.04 2.10
N GLY A 140 -22.15 40.53 1.01
CA GLY A 140 -20.91 40.04 0.43
C GLY A 140 -19.64 40.65 1.04
N VAL A 141 -18.53 39.93 0.93
CA VAL A 141 -17.17 40.38 1.27
C VAL A 141 -16.21 39.98 0.15
N GLU A 142 -15.13 40.76 0.01
CA GLU A 142 -14.03 40.41 -0.89
C GLU A 142 -13.09 39.41 -0.22
N LEU A 143 -12.45 38.54 -1.01
CA LEU A 143 -11.45 37.59 -0.53
C LEU A 143 -10.09 38.23 -0.30
N SER A 144 -9.75 39.24 -1.09
CA SER A 144 -8.46 39.94 -1.03
C SER A 144 -8.18 40.49 0.38
N GLY A 145 -7.01 40.18 0.91
CA GLY A 145 -6.57 40.56 2.26
C GLY A 145 -7.18 39.76 3.41
N ARG A 146 -8.16 38.88 3.16
CA ARG A 146 -8.76 37.99 4.17
C ARG A 146 -7.88 36.77 4.43
N THR A 147 -8.16 36.12 5.56
CA THR A 147 -7.44 34.89 5.98
C THR A 147 -8.37 33.69 5.88
N LEU A 148 -7.98 32.66 5.12
CA LEU A 148 -8.54 31.33 5.21
C LEU A 148 -7.73 30.49 6.18
N GLY A 149 -8.38 29.90 7.17
CA GLY A 149 -7.83 28.83 8.00
C GLY A 149 -8.24 27.47 7.45
N ILE A 150 -7.28 26.58 7.27
CA ILE A 150 -7.53 25.19 6.82
C ILE A 150 -7.32 24.26 8.01
N VAL A 151 -8.37 23.51 8.35
CA VAL A 151 -8.35 22.43 9.34
C VAL A 151 -8.27 21.10 8.58
N GLY A 152 -7.05 20.56 8.50
CA GLY A 152 -6.69 19.39 7.72
C GLY A 152 -5.49 19.68 6.82
N LEU A 153 -4.73 18.63 6.50
CA LEU A 153 -3.53 18.71 5.65
C LEU A 153 -3.59 17.69 4.51
N GLY A 154 -4.81 17.38 4.05
CA GLY A 154 -5.02 16.44 2.95
C GLY A 154 -4.51 16.95 1.59
N HIS A 155 -4.77 16.18 0.54
CA HIS A 155 -4.32 16.50 -0.83
C HIS A 155 -4.98 17.75 -1.42
N VAL A 156 -6.09 18.21 -0.85
CA VAL A 156 -6.81 19.42 -1.27
C VAL A 156 -6.09 20.69 -0.84
N ALA A 157 -5.55 20.71 0.38
CA ALA A 157 -4.96 21.91 1.00
C ALA A 157 -3.84 22.57 0.18
N PRO A 158 -2.86 21.84 -0.41
CA PRO A 158 -1.82 22.47 -1.23
C PRO A 158 -2.37 23.14 -2.48
N LEU A 159 -3.27 22.46 -3.21
CA LEU A 159 -3.88 22.97 -4.45
C LEU A 159 -4.71 24.23 -4.16
N LEU A 160 -5.61 24.16 -3.19
CA LEU A 160 -6.46 25.27 -2.81
C LEU A 160 -5.64 26.47 -2.27
N THR A 161 -4.54 26.22 -1.56
CA THR A 161 -3.65 27.26 -1.06
C THR A 161 -3.08 28.11 -2.21
N GLU A 162 -2.62 27.47 -3.27
CA GLU A 162 -2.07 28.17 -4.45
C GLU A 162 -3.13 29.08 -5.08
N ASP A 163 -4.33 28.56 -5.31
CA ASP A 163 -5.43 29.32 -5.91
C ASP A 163 -5.85 30.51 -5.05
N LEU A 164 -5.95 30.34 -3.73
CA LEU A 164 -6.37 31.42 -2.82
C LEU A 164 -5.30 32.50 -2.62
N LEU A 165 -4.03 32.12 -2.65
CA LEU A 165 -2.93 33.10 -2.65
C LEU A 165 -2.98 33.96 -3.92
N ALA A 166 -3.31 33.38 -5.08
CA ALA A 166 -3.50 34.13 -6.32
C ALA A 166 -4.69 35.10 -6.26
N LEU A 167 -5.71 34.82 -5.46
CA LEU A 167 -6.85 35.71 -5.18
C LEU A 167 -6.55 36.75 -4.09
N GLY A 168 -5.31 36.80 -3.58
CA GLY A 168 -4.88 37.79 -2.58
C GLY A 168 -5.28 37.45 -1.14
N MET A 169 -5.68 36.21 -0.85
CA MET A 169 -5.93 35.74 0.51
C MET A 169 -4.62 35.42 1.25
N LYS A 170 -4.71 35.34 2.57
CA LYS A 170 -3.71 34.70 3.44
C LYS A 170 -4.21 33.31 3.82
N VAL A 171 -3.33 32.31 3.83
CA VAL A 171 -3.70 30.95 4.23
C VAL A 171 -2.98 30.57 5.52
N LEU A 172 -3.72 29.97 6.45
CA LEU A 172 -3.26 29.61 7.79
C LEU A 172 -3.56 28.12 8.06
N HIS A 173 -2.53 27.38 8.46
CA HIS A 173 -2.62 25.94 8.79
C HIS A 173 -2.35 25.63 10.26
N ASP A 174 -2.00 26.64 11.07
CA ASP A 174 -1.69 26.45 12.50
C ASP A 174 -2.98 26.20 13.31
N PRO A 175 -3.19 25.00 13.88
CA PRO A 175 -4.40 24.66 14.62
C PRO A 175 -4.69 25.60 15.79
N GLY A 176 -3.66 26.14 16.46
CA GLY A 176 -3.80 27.07 17.57
C GLY A 176 -4.27 28.47 17.14
N ARG A 177 -4.17 28.80 15.86
CA ARG A 177 -4.47 30.14 15.34
C ARG A 177 -5.66 30.17 14.39
N VAL A 178 -5.97 29.03 13.74
CA VAL A 178 -7.02 28.93 12.72
C VAL A 178 -8.35 29.49 13.24
N PHE A 179 -8.81 29.07 14.42
CA PHE A 179 -10.10 29.52 14.93
C PHE A 179 -10.13 31.00 15.31
N CYS A 180 -9.04 31.53 15.86
CA CYS A 180 -9.01 32.93 16.35
C CYS A 180 -8.76 33.96 15.25
N GLU A 181 -7.98 33.59 14.20
CA GLU A 181 -7.46 34.56 13.24
C GLU A 181 -8.10 34.48 11.85
N ALA A 182 -8.77 33.36 11.52
CA ALA A 182 -9.35 33.19 10.20
C ALA A 182 -10.66 33.97 10.02
N ASP A 183 -10.87 34.49 8.81
CA ASP A 183 -12.14 35.08 8.34
C ASP A 183 -13.01 34.01 7.64
N PHE A 184 -12.36 33.00 7.09
CA PHE A 184 -12.96 31.80 6.51
C PHE A 184 -12.29 30.58 7.12
N ILE A 185 -13.06 29.53 7.40
CA ILE A 185 -12.54 28.26 7.90
C ILE A 185 -12.99 27.17 6.94
N LEU A 186 -12.05 26.40 6.41
CA LEU A 186 -12.27 25.18 5.64
C LEU A 186 -11.91 23.96 6.48
N VAL A 187 -12.83 23.02 6.57
CA VAL A 187 -12.63 21.73 7.25
C VAL A 187 -12.54 20.63 6.18
N ASP A 188 -11.37 20.00 6.11
CA ASP A 188 -11.07 18.88 5.19
C ASP A 188 -10.25 17.82 5.94
N LEU A 189 -10.95 17.00 6.73
CA LEU A 189 -10.36 15.96 7.57
C LEU A 189 -10.99 14.59 7.24
N PRO A 190 -10.22 13.51 7.36
CA PRO A 190 -10.77 12.16 7.29
C PRO A 190 -11.70 11.89 8.49
N ASP A 191 -12.71 11.03 8.28
CA ASP A 191 -13.59 10.56 9.34
C ASP A 191 -12.93 9.38 10.06
N ASP A 192 -12.33 9.66 11.19
CA ASP A 192 -11.73 8.68 12.09
C ASP A 192 -12.09 8.94 13.56
N ALA A 193 -11.60 8.11 14.46
CA ALA A 193 -11.95 8.19 15.88
C ALA A 193 -11.39 9.48 16.55
N GLU A 194 -10.31 10.05 16.02
CA GLU A 194 -9.64 11.23 16.61
C GLU A 194 -10.28 12.53 16.12
N THR A 195 -10.95 12.51 14.97
CA THR A 195 -11.55 13.70 14.34
C THR A 195 -13.02 13.89 14.69
N LYS A 196 -13.66 12.93 15.39
CA LYS A 196 -15.07 13.04 15.81
C LYS A 196 -15.31 14.21 16.74
N ALA A 197 -16.34 15.02 16.39
CA ALA A 197 -16.76 16.20 17.15
C ALA A 197 -15.61 17.17 17.47
N LEU A 198 -14.65 17.28 16.55
CA LEU A 198 -13.48 18.15 16.72
C LEU A 198 -13.87 19.63 16.78
N ILE A 199 -14.95 20.03 16.12
CA ILE A 199 -15.44 21.42 16.10
C ILE A 199 -16.85 21.45 16.72
N GLY A 200 -16.91 22.01 17.92
CA GLY A 200 -18.14 22.20 18.71
C GLY A 200 -18.33 23.64 19.17
N ASP A 201 -19.16 23.83 20.21
CA ASP A 201 -19.47 25.16 20.73
C ASP A 201 -18.23 25.93 21.18
N ASP A 202 -17.20 25.24 21.73
CA ASP A 202 -15.98 25.88 22.24
C ASP A 202 -15.11 26.44 21.10
N GLU A 203 -15.02 25.71 19.99
CA GLU A 203 -14.30 26.18 18.80
C GLU A 203 -15.06 27.31 18.11
N PHE A 204 -16.39 27.21 17.97
CA PHE A 204 -17.21 28.31 17.45
C PHE A 204 -17.09 29.57 18.31
N ALA A 205 -17.00 29.45 19.63
CA ALA A 205 -16.82 30.61 20.52
C ALA A 205 -15.50 31.34 20.28
N GLN A 206 -14.43 30.62 19.93
CA GLN A 206 -13.11 31.19 19.63
C GLN A 206 -13.03 31.92 18.28
N MET A 207 -13.91 31.55 17.32
CA MET A 207 -13.92 32.13 15.99
C MET A 207 -14.26 33.62 16.01
N LYS A 208 -13.90 34.32 14.95
CA LYS A 208 -14.32 35.72 14.76
C LYS A 208 -15.82 35.83 14.56
N ASP A 209 -16.40 36.94 15.01
CA ASP A 209 -17.80 37.25 14.66
C ASP A 209 -17.92 37.48 13.15
N GLY A 210 -18.91 36.86 12.54
CA GLY A 210 -19.10 36.93 11.11
C GLY A 210 -18.15 36.03 10.29
N VAL A 211 -17.52 35.03 10.93
CA VAL A 211 -16.70 34.01 10.24
C VAL A 211 -17.54 33.25 9.21
N ARG A 212 -16.91 32.74 8.18
CA ARG A 212 -17.49 31.85 7.18
C ARG A 212 -16.93 30.46 7.31
N VAL A 213 -17.79 29.45 7.42
CA VAL A 213 -17.37 28.07 7.67
C VAL A 213 -17.77 27.17 6.51
N ILE A 214 -16.79 26.50 5.95
CA ILE A 214 -16.92 25.57 4.83
C ILE A 214 -16.44 24.19 5.29
N SER A 215 -17.23 23.13 5.08
CA SER A 215 -16.84 21.75 5.38
C SER A 215 -16.96 20.87 4.14
N LEU A 216 -15.86 20.24 3.74
CA LEU A 216 -15.81 19.12 2.81
C LEU A 216 -15.77 17.78 3.55
N ALA A 217 -15.62 17.83 4.87
CA ALA A 217 -15.49 16.66 5.71
C ALA A 217 -16.84 15.93 5.90
N ARG A 218 -16.78 14.63 6.19
CA ARG A 218 -17.97 13.84 6.52
C ARG A 218 -18.67 14.36 7.78
N SER A 219 -19.95 14.03 7.93
CA SER A 219 -20.71 14.33 9.14
C SER A 219 -20.06 13.72 10.38
N GLY A 220 -20.13 14.45 11.49
CA GLY A 220 -19.54 14.02 12.76
C GLY A 220 -18.22 14.68 13.14
N ILE A 221 -17.53 15.35 12.21
CA ILE A 221 -16.32 16.14 12.50
C ILE A 221 -16.70 17.51 13.07
N VAL A 222 -17.68 18.15 12.45
CA VAL A 222 -18.30 19.36 12.97
C VAL A 222 -19.64 18.99 13.63
N ASP A 223 -19.83 19.38 14.89
CA ASP A 223 -21.14 19.25 15.55
C ASP A 223 -22.16 20.13 14.83
N THR A 224 -23.07 19.49 14.09
CA THR A 224 -24.09 20.18 13.28
C THR A 224 -25.06 21.00 14.11
N ALA A 225 -25.33 20.61 15.38
CA ALA A 225 -26.21 21.36 16.27
C ALA A 225 -25.48 22.62 16.80
N ALA A 226 -24.22 22.53 17.17
CA ALA A 226 -23.39 23.68 17.54
C ALA A 226 -23.24 24.65 16.35
N TRP A 227 -23.00 24.11 15.16
CA TRP A 227 -22.92 24.92 13.93
C TRP A 227 -24.23 25.66 13.64
N ALA A 228 -25.37 24.99 13.73
CA ALA A 228 -26.67 25.62 13.55
C ALA A 228 -26.92 26.74 14.56
N ARG A 229 -26.52 26.55 15.84
CA ARG A 229 -26.56 27.62 16.86
C ARG A 229 -25.69 28.81 16.51
N ALA A 230 -24.48 28.55 16.03
CA ALA A 230 -23.54 29.60 15.60
C ALA A 230 -24.07 30.40 14.38
N VAL A 231 -24.73 29.74 13.42
CA VAL A 231 -25.43 30.41 12.32
C VAL A 231 -26.61 31.24 12.82
N ALA A 232 -27.47 30.66 13.68
CA ALA A 232 -28.65 31.33 14.20
C ALA A 232 -28.31 32.59 15.05
N SER A 233 -27.19 32.56 15.77
CA SER A 233 -26.69 33.70 16.54
C SER A 233 -26.00 34.79 15.71
N GLY A 234 -25.70 34.54 14.43
CA GLY A 234 -24.92 35.44 13.60
C GLY A 234 -23.39 35.37 13.83
N LYS A 235 -22.94 34.47 14.69
CA LYS A 235 -21.51 34.21 14.89
C LYS A 235 -20.86 33.72 13.59
N VAL A 236 -21.57 32.85 12.85
CA VAL A 236 -21.23 32.41 11.51
C VAL A 236 -22.13 33.15 10.50
N ALA A 237 -21.54 33.96 9.64
CA ALA A 237 -22.26 34.80 8.68
C ALA A 237 -22.71 34.03 7.43
N ALA A 238 -21.96 33.04 7.00
CA ALA A 238 -22.30 32.14 5.89
C ALA A 238 -21.64 30.78 6.09
N SER A 239 -22.27 29.77 5.57
CA SER A 239 -21.80 28.38 5.68
C SER A 239 -21.98 27.61 4.39
N ALA A 240 -21.07 26.66 4.14
CA ALA A 240 -21.24 25.66 3.10
C ALA A 240 -20.80 24.28 3.60
N ALA A 241 -21.55 23.25 3.24
CA ALA A 241 -21.20 21.87 3.58
C ALA A 241 -21.42 20.93 2.39
N ALA A 242 -20.43 20.09 2.10
CA ALA A 242 -20.59 18.93 1.26
C ALA A 242 -21.25 17.81 2.08
N VAL A 243 -22.29 17.19 1.55
CA VAL A 243 -23.09 16.17 2.23
C VAL A 243 -22.86 14.82 1.57
N TYR A 244 -22.51 13.83 2.39
CA TYR A 244 -22.23 12.48 1.90
C TYR A 244 -23.50 11.59 1.89
N PRO A 245 -23.53 10.57 1.00
CA PRO A 245 -24.60 9.56 1.02
C PRO A 245 -24.71 8.90 2.39
N GLY A 246 -25.94 8.83 2.92
CA GLY A 246 -26.21 8.29 4.26
C GLY A 246 -26.32 9.34 5.36
N ASP A 247 -25.77 10.53 5.16
CA ASP A 247 -26.09 11.69 6.00
C ASP A 247 -27.49 12.19 5.61
N ALA A 248 -28.37 12.39 6.56
CA ALA A 248 -29.74 12.84 6.30
C ALA A 248 -29.80 14.39 6.25
N PRO A 249 -29.40 15.05 5.16
CA PRO A 249 -29.23 16.49 5.14
C PRO A 249 -30.57 17.24 5.23
N ALA A 250 -31.61 16.65 4.68
CA ALA A 250 -32.94 17.28 4.59
C ALA A 250 -33.63 17.46 5.94
N ALA A 251 -33.18 16.79 6.98
CA ALA A 251 -33.74 16.87 8.34
C ALA A 251 -32.77 17.46 9.38
N GLY A 252 -31.55 17.79 8.99
CA GLY A 252 -30.54 18.32 9.91
C GLY A 252 -30.76 19.77 10.30
N PRO A 253 -30.32 20.19 11.49
CA PRO A 253 -30.48 21.56 11.99
C PRO A 253 -29.94 22.63 11.02
N LEU A 254 -28.83 22.33 10.31
CA LEU A 254 -28.22 23.24 9.35
C LEU A 254 -29.10 23.52 8.13
N ALA A 255 -29.84 22.53 7.63
CA ALA A 255 -30.67 22.68 6.45
C ALA A 255 -31.88 23.65 6.66
N MET A 256 -32.15 24.01 7.90
CA MET A 256 -33.22 24.93 8.27
C MET A 256 -32.83 26.41 8.16
N HIS A 257 -31.57 26.71 7.86
CA HIS A 257 -31.05 28.08 7.79
C HIS A 257 -30.76 28.51 6.35
N ASP A 258 -31.39 29.62 5.93
CA ASP A 258 -31.23 30.18 4.54
C ASP A 258 -29.79 30.57 4.17
N GLY A 259 -28.93 30.83 5.17
CA GLY A 259 -27.52 31.20 4.97
C GLY A 259 -26.57 29.99 4.82
N VAL A 260 -27.10 28.77 4.71
CA VAL A 260 -26.29 27.56 4.58
C VAL A 260 -26.45 26.97 3.18
N LEU A 261 -25.33 26.87 2.45
CA LEU A 261 -25.24 26.20 1.16
C LEU A 261 -24.91 24.73 1.37
N LEU A 262 -25.83 23.84 1.00
CA LEU A 262 -25.61 22.40 1.03
C LEU A 262 -25.43 21.87 -0.39
N THR A 263 -24.38 21.09 -0.63
CA THR A 263 -24.16 20.40 -1.88
C THR A 263 -24.01 18.89 -1.63
N PRO A 264 -24.39 18.01 -2.57
CA PRO A 264 -23.92 16.65 -2.52
C PRO A 264 -22.38 16.64 -2.61
N HIS A 265 -21.78 15.52 -2.28
CA HIS A 265 -20.33 15.27 -2.45
C HIS A 265 -19.99 15.22 -3.96
N LEU A 266 -19.73 16.36 -4.56
CA LEU A 266 -19.64 16.51 -6.04
C LEU A 266 -18.25 16.21 -6.58
N GLU A 267 -17.20 16.32 -5.77
CA GLU A 267 -15.81 16.22 -6.17
C GLU A 267 -15.43 14.83 -6.71
N GLU A 268 -16.10 13.77 -6.28
CA GLU A 268 -15.91 12.43 -6.83
C GLU A 268 -16.71 12.21 -8.12
N SER A 269 -17.66 13.09 -8.42
CA SER A 269 -18.62 12.93 -9.53
C SER A 269 -18.26 13.69 -10.79
N THR A 270 -17.15 14.43 -10.81
CA THR A 270 -16.71 15.11 -12.04
C THR A 270 -16.22 14.10 -13.07
N VAL A 271 -16.48 14.37 -14.35
CA VAL A 271 -16.01 13.51 -15.46
C VAL A 271 -14.51 13.29 -15.40
N ASP A 272 -13.75 14.34 -15.05
CA ASP A 272 -12.30 14.28 -14.99
C ASP A 272 -11.81 13.47 -13.79
N ALA A 273 -12.45 13.57 -12.61
CA ALA A 273 -12.12 12.76 -11.44
C ALA A 273 -12.38 11.27 -11.71
N GLN A 274 -13.54 10.93 -12.28
CA GLN A 274 -13.88 9.55 -12.64
C GLN A 274 -12.92 8.97 -13.68
N ARG A 275 -12.57 9.76 -14.71
CA ARG A 275 -11.58 9.37 -15.71
C ARG A 275 -10.22 9.09 -15.08
N ARG A 276 -9.72 9.98 -14.21
CA ARG A 276 -8.46 9.76 -13.47
C ARG A 276 -8.53 8.55 -12.58
N ALA A 277 -9.62 8.36 -11.84
CA ALA A 277 -9.81 7.19 -11.00
C ALA A 277 -9.77 5.89 -11.80
N GLY A 278 -10.45 5.86 -12.96
CA GLY A 278 -10.45 4.71 -13.86
C GLY A 278 -9.04 4.37 -14.39
N LEU A 279 -8.27 5.37 -14.82
CA LEU A 279 -6.90 5.16 -15.29
C LEU A 279 -5.99 4.67 -14.17
N MET A 280 -6.00 5.34 -13.00
CA MET A 280 -5.18 4.96 -11.86
C MET A 280 -5.45 3.53 -11.39
N ILE A 281 -6.73 3.13 -11.31
CA ILE A 281 -7.06 1.78 -10.85
C ILE A 281 -6.70 0.72 -11.89
N ALA A 282 -6.87 1.02 -13.18
CA ALA A 282 -6.46 0.13 -14.26
C ALA A 282 -4.94 -0.12 -14.24
N GLU A 283 -4.13 0.92 -14.05
CA GLU A 283 -2.67 0.82 -13.91
C GLU A 283 -2.28 -0.08 -12.73
N GLN A 284 -2.91 0.10 -11.56
CA GLN A 284 -2.59 -0.68 -10.38
C GLN A 284 -3.01 -2.14 -10.49
N VAL A 285 -4.20 -2.41 -11.05
CA VAL A 285 -4.66 -3.78 -11.31
C VAL A 285 -3.75 -4.48 -12.31
N ALA A 286 -3.37 -3.80 -13.39
CA ALA A 286 -2.43 -4.33 -14.36
C ALA A 286 -1.05 -4.62 -13.74
N ALA A 287 -0.52 -3.70 -12.91
CA ALA A 287 0.75 -3.88 -12.21
C ALA A 287 0.75 -5.14 -11.32
N VAL A 288 -0.28 -5.31 -10.48
CA VAL A 288 -0.40 -6.52 -9.64
C VAL A 288 -0.49 -7.79 -10.49
N LEU A 289 -1.24 -7.75 -11.58
CA LEU A 289 -1.38 -8.89 -12.48
C LEU A 289 -0.09 -9.22 -13.25
N ARG A 290 0.82 -8.26 -13.45
CA ARG A 290 2.18 -8.51 -13.93
C ARG A 290 3.13 -9.02 -12.85
N GLY A 291 2.70 -9.06 -11.59
CA GLY A 291 3.55 -9.41 -10.43
C GLY A 291 4.30 -8.22 -9.84
N GLU A 292 3.95 -7.01 -10.23
CA GLU A 292 4.47 -5.75 -9.71
C GLU A 292 3.68 -5.31 -8.47
N PHE A 293 4.11 -4.22 -7.85
CA PHE A 293 3.49 -3.68 -6.65
C PHE A 293 2.44 -2.60 -6.99
N ALA A 294 1.30 -2.60 -6.29
CA ALA A 294 0.33 -1.51 -6.37
C ALA A 294 0.71 -0.40 -5.38
N SER A 295 1.00 0.79 -5.87
CA SER A 295 1.43 1.94 -5.06
C SER A 295 0.39 2.40 -4.03
N ASN A 296 -0.90 2.17 -4.30
CA ASN A 296 -2.02 2.53 -3.42
C ASN A 296 -2.71 1.28 -2.82
N ALA A 297 -1.96 0.21 -2.58
CA ALA A 297 -2.49 -0.94 -1.87
C ALA A 297 -2.79 -0.58 -0.41
N VAL A 298 -4.03 -0.81 0.04
CA VAL A 298 -4.48 -0.44 1.40
C VAL A 298 -4.20 -1.53 2.44
N ASN A 299 -3.98 -2.76 2.01
CA ASN A 299 -3.74 -3.91 2.89
C ASN A 299 -2.29 -4.43 2.81
N VAL A 300 -1.37 -3.56 2.48
CA VAL A 300 0.07 -3.81 2.50
C VAL A 300 0.72 -2.74 3.36
N PRO A 301 1.76 -3.05 4.15
CA PRO A 301 2.51 -2.05 4.88
C PRO A 301 3.02 -0.97 3.92
N LEU A 302 2.61 0.28 4.15
CA LEU A 302 3.05 1.42 3.36
C LEU A 302 4.57 1.58 3.53
N THR A 303 5.31 1.22 2.52
CA THR A 303 6.66 1.76 2.29
C THR A 303 6.46 3.14 1.72
N LEU A 304 7.19 4.15 2.19
CA LEU A 304 7.15 5.46 1.59
C LEU A 304 7.32 5.30 0.08
N VAL A 305 6.46 5.93 -0.71
CA VAL A 305 6.41 5.77 -2.18
C VAL A 305 7.78 6.01 -2.82
N ASP A 306 8.57 6.92 -2.23
CA ASP A 306 9.92 7.26 -2.65
C ASP A 306 10.93 6.10 -2.47
N ASP A 307 10.73 5.22 -1.49
CA ASP A 307 11.63 4.11 -1.20
C ASP A 307 11.30 2.84 -2.01
N ALA A 308 10.09 2.73 -2.54
CA ALA A 308 9.63 1.52 -3.23
C ALA A 308 10.50 1.17 -4.44
N GLY A 309 10.87 2.16 -5.26
CA GLY A 309 11.73 1.97 -6.43
C GLY A 309 13.12 1.40 -6.08
N GLU A 310 13.64 1.75 -4.89
CA GLU A 310 14.94 1.28 -4.39
C GLU A 310 14.87 -0.11 -3.73
N LEU A 311 13.74 -0.48 -3.14
CA LEU A 311 13.61 -1.71 -2.36
C LEU A 311 13.02 -2.88 -3.15
N MET A 312 12.07 -2.61 -4.06
CA MET A 312 11.37 -3.65 -4.82
C MET A 312 12.29 -4.61 -5.59
N PRO A 313 13.38 -4.16 -6.23
CA PRO A 313 14.29 -5.06 -6.95
C PRO A 313 14.95 -6.13 -6.05
N HIS A 314 14.93 -5.94 -4.74
CA HIS A 314 15.57 -6.84 -3.78
C HIS A 314 14.61 -7.89 -3.18
N LEU A 315 13.30 -7.82 -3.46
CA LEU A 315 12.31 -8.77 -2.90
C LEU A 315 12.58 -10.21 -3.31
N GLY A 316 12.99 -10.44 -4.55
CA GLY A 316 13.37 -11.78 -5.03
C GLY A 316 14.51 -12.39 -4.20
N LEU A 317 15.56 -11.60 -3.94
CA LEU A 317 16.66 -12.01 -3.06
C LEU A 317 16.16 -12.31 -1.65
N CYS A 318 15.29 -11.47 -1.08
CA CYS A 318 14.72 -11.71 0.26
C CYS A 318 13.98 -13.04 0.35
N SER A 319 13.16 -13.35 -0.65
CA SER A 319 12.45 -14.63 -0.72
C SER A 319 13.42 -15.82 -0.81
N GLN A 320 14.46 -15.72 -1.64
CA GLN A 320 15.49 -16.75 -1.75
C GLN A 320 16.25 -16.95 -0.43
N LEU A 321 16.63 -15.87 0.27
CA LEU A 321 17.28 -15.95 1.58
C LEU A 321 16.36 -16.61 2.63
N GLY A 322 15.04 -16.33 2.58
CA GLY A 322 14.04 -16.97 3.43
C GLY A 322 13.93 -18.49 3.18
N ARG A 323 13.92 -18.94 1.92
CA ARG A 323 13.95 -20.37 1.58
C ARG A 323 15.25 -21.03 2.01
N LEU A 324 16.39 -20.37 1.75
CA LEU A 324 17.71 -20.87 2.16
C LEU A 324 17.81 -21.08 3.67
N ILE A 325 17.32 -20.13 4.47
CA ILE A 325 17.42 -20.27 5.93
C ILE A 325 16.62 -21.47 6.44
N VAL A 326 15.44 -21.75 5.88
CA VAL A 326 14.64 -22.94 6.19
C VAL A 326 15.36 -24.21 5.73
N GLY A 327 15.85 -24.23 4.50
CA GLY A 327 16.57 -25.38 3.96
C GLY A 327 17.83 -25.73 4.74
N LEU A 328 18.56 -24.74 5.26
CA LEU A 328 19.82 -24.93 6.01
C LEU A 328 19.61 -25.13 7.50
N ALA A 329 18.47 -24.69 8.06
CA ALA A 329 18.13 -24.96 9.45
C ALA A 329 17.82 -26.46 9.63
N ASP A 330 18.34 -27.06 10.70
CA ASP A 330 18.14 -28.48 10.99
C ASP A 330 16.96 -28.66 11.96
N GLY A 331 15.79 -28.11 11.58
CA GLY A 331 14.57 -28.12 12.39
C GLY A 331 13.61 -26.99 12.05
N PRO A 332 12.51 -26.84 12.80
CA PRO A 332 11.56 -25.77 12.58
C PRO A 332 12.18 -24.40 12.81
N VAL A 333 11.73 -23.43 12.02
CA VAL A 333 12.15 -22.02 12.11
C VAL A 333 11.01 -21.24 12.72
N ASP A 334 11.12 -20.91 14.01
CA ASP A 334 10.10 -20.15 14.75
C ASP A 334 10.44 -18.65 14.85
N ALA A 335 11.69 -18.30 14.60
CA ALA A 335 12.14 -16.92 14.61
C ALA A 335 13.27 -16.69 13.60
N VAL A 336 13.20 -15.54 12.91
CA VAL A 336 14.28 -15.08 12.04
C VAL A 336 14.72 -13.69 12.45
N THR A 337 16.03 -13.43 12.36
CA THR A 337 16.58 -12.08 12.46
C THR A 337 17.04 -11.65 11.08
N VAL A 338 16.53 -10.50 10.62
CA VAL A 338 16.90 -9.91 9.34
C VAL A 338 17.73 -8.66 9.60
N SER A 339 18.99 -8.68 9.18
CA SER A 339 19.91 -7.54 9.33
C SER A 339 20.07 -6.82 8.00
N TYR A 340 19.83 -5.54 8.00
CA TYR A 340 19.94 -4.64 6.85
C TYR A 340 21.18 -3.78 6.97
N GLY A 341 22.12 -3.99 6.06
CA GLY A 341 23.42 -3.33 6.07
C GLY A 341 23.62 -2.31 4.96
N GLY A 342 24.54 -1.35 5.23
CA GLY A 342 24.86 -0.27 4.30
C GLY A 342 23.68 0.69 4.08
N SER A 343 23.42 1.08 2.81
CA SER A 343 22.35 2.06 2.54
C SER A 343 20.94 1.57 2.88
N PHE A 344 20.69 0.26 3.02
CA PHE A 344 19.41 -0.24 3.51
C PHE A 344 19.03 0.24 4.92
N ALA A 345 20.02 0.58 5.73
CA ALA A 345 19.77 1.08 7.10
C ALA A 345 18.96 2.39 7.14
N TYR A 346 18.90 3.14 6.04
CA TYR A 346 18.21 4.42 5.92
C TYR A 346 16.80 4.33 5.33
N PHE A 347 16.38 3.14 4.88
CA PHE A 347 15.06 2.90 4.28
C PHE A 347 14.09 2.23 5.24
N ASP A 348 12.80 2.29 4.92
CA ASP A 348 11.78 1.47 5.58
C ASP A 348 11.81 0.04 5.02
N THR A 349 12.54 -0.84 5.71
CA THR A 349 12.84 -2.21 5.25
C THR A 349 11.72 -3.22 5.51
N ARG A 350 10.58 -2.81 6.07
CA ARG A 350 9.47 -3.73 6.41
C ARG A 350 9.01 -4.58 5.23
N ILE A 351 8.98 -4.03 4.01
CA ILE A 351 8.61 -4.77 2.81
C ILE A 351 9.61 -5.89 2.48
N LEU A 352 10.90 -5.68 2.71
CA LEU A 352 11.94 -6.68 2.50
C LEU A 352 11.80 -7.83 3.52
N THR A 353 11.47 -7.50 4.77
CA THR A 353 11.19 -8.50 5.81
C THR A 353 9.99 -9.38 5.44
N LEU A 354 8.93 -8.79 4.85
CA LEU A 354 7.81 -9.59 4.31
C LEU A 354 8.28 -10.54 3.19
N GLY A 355 9.21 -10.10 2.35
CA GLY A 355 9.83 -10.95 1.33
C GLY A 355 10.57 -12.15 1.93
N VAL A 356 11.34 -11.94 3.00
CA VAL A 356 12.02 -13.01 3.75
C VAL A 356 11.02 -13.98 4.37
N LEU A 357 10.01 -13.47 5.09
CA LEU A 357 8.94 -14.29 5.66
C LEU A 357 8.19 -15.09 4.59
N GLY A 358 7.97 -14.49 3.41
CA GLY A 358 7.38 -15.17 2.26
C GLY A 358 8.19 -16.39 1.82
N GLY A 359 9.52 -16.25 1.78
CA GLY A 359 10.43 -17.35 1.50
C GLY A 359 10.42 -18.42 2.60
N VAL A 360 10.37 -18.01 3.87
CA VAL A 360 10.31 -18.95 5.01
C VAL A 360 9.02 -19.79 4.97
N LEU A 361 7.90 -19.19 4.59
CA LEU A 361 6.59 -19.83 4.57
C LEU A 361 6.22 -20.53 3.27
N ALA A 362 6.98 -20.32 2.19
CA ALA A 362 6.61 -20.73 0.82
C ALA A 362 6.18 -22.21 0.71
N ASP A 363 6.92 -23.11 1.36
CA ASP A 363 6.69 -24.56 1.30
C ASP A 363 5.97 -25.11 2.54
N GLN A 364 5.55 -24.23 3.47
CA GLN A 364 4.92 -24.60 4.74
C GLN A 364 3.41 -24.32 4.77
N VAL A 365 2.88 -23.64 3.75
CA VAL A 365 1.48 -23.19 3.68
C VAL A 365 0.81 -23.74 2.44
N GLU A 366 -0.37 -24.34 2.59
CA GLU A 366 -1.23 -24.62 1.47
C GLU A 366 -1.87 -23.32 0.97
N GLY A 367 -1.59 -22.95 -0.27
CA GLY A 367 -2.12 -21.74 -0.89
C GLY A 367 -1.05 -20.70 -1.21
N ARG A 368 -1.53 -19.53 -1.67
CA ARG A 368 -0.64 -18.44 -2.10
C ARG A 368 -0.10 -17.68 -0.90
N VAL A 369 1.21 -17.63 -0.76
CA VAL A 369 1.91 -16.72 0.17
C VAL A 369 2.43 -15.52 -0.62
N ASN A 370 2.10 -14.31 -0.19
CA ASN A 370 2.60 -13.09 -0.79
C ASN A 370 2.73 -11.96 0.26
N TYR A 371 3.19 -10.80 -0.15
CA TYR A 371 3.43 -9.66 0.75
C TYR A 371 2.16 -9.12 1.45
N VAL A 372 0.95 -9.53 1.02
CA VAL A 372 -0.33 -9.13 1.63
C VAL A 372 -0.64 -9.98 2.86
N ASN A 373 -0.56 -11.31 2.73
CA ASN A 373 -1.00 -12.26 3.76
C ASN A 373 0.14 -12.83 4.61
N VAL A 374 1.38 -12.68 4.18
CA VAL A 374 2.54 -13.30 4.83
C VAL A 374 2.65 -12.94 6.31
N ARG A 375 2.32 -11.71 6.69
CA ARG A 375 2.37 -11.30 8.10
C ARG A 375 1.33 -12.04 8.94
N ALA A 376 0.09 -12.10 8.47
CA ALA A 376 -0.97 -12.82 9.16
C ALA A 376 -0.65 -14.32 9.27
N LEU A 377 -0.14 -14.91 8.19
CA LEU A 377 0.29 -16.33 8.18
C LEU A 377 1.46 -16.60 9.12
N ALA A 378 2.41 -15.67 9.24
CA ALA A 378 3.51 -15.76 10.20
C ALA A 378 3.00 -15.71 11.65
N ASP A 379 2.12 -14.73 11.95
CA ASP A 379 1.53 -14.56 13.27
C ASP A 379 0.69 -15.81 13.69
N GLU A 380 -0.11 -16.37 12.77
CA GLU A 380 -0.87 -17.62 13.00
C GLU A 380 0.02 -18.82 13.35
N ARG A 381 1.26 -18.86 12.84
CA ARG A 381 2.23 -19.94 13.09
C ARG A 381 3.19 -19.63 14.23
N GLY A 382 3.08 -18.44 14.83
CA GLY A 382 4.03 -18.01 15.86
C GLY A 382 5.43 -17.69 15.32
N LEU A 383 5.59 -17.54 13.98
CA LEU A 383 6.85 -17.16 13.37
C LEU A 383 7.11 -15.67 13.61
N THR A 384 8.23 -15.35 14.24
CA THR A 384 8.63 -13.98 14.53
C THR A 384 9.78 -13.51 13.65
N ALA A 385 9.75 -12.24 13.25
CA ALA A 385 10.86 -11.61 12.54
C ALA A 385 11.36 -10.39 13.33
N HIS A 386 12.67 -10.32 13.54
CA HIS A 386 13.35 -9.21 14.19
C HIS A 386 14.24 -8.50 13.18
N GLU A 387 14.08 -7.18 13.06
CA GLU A 387 14.93 -6.36 12.18
C GLU A 387 16.08 -5.75 12.97
N THR A 388 17.27 -5.77 12.38
CA THR A 388 18.44 -5.04 12.84
C THR A 388 19.02 -4.21 11.71
N ARG A 389 19.67 -3.10 12.01
CA ARG A 389 20.22 -2.17 11.01
C ARG A 389 21.66 -1.82 11.33
N GLN A 390 22.51 -1.83 10.30
CA GLN A 390 23.92 -1.49 10.42
C GLN A 390 24.34 -0.60 9.25
N SER A 391 24.54 0.68 9.49
CA SER A 391 24.86 1.65 8.44
C SER A 391 26.30 1.56 7.92
N ASP A 392 27.23 1.12 8.77
CA ASP A 392 28.66 1.03 8.42
C ASP A 392 29.03 -0.41 8.03
N LEU A 393 29.16 -0.63 6.71
CA LEU A 393 29.61 -1.89 6.11
C LEU A 393 30.65 -1.58 5.05
N PRO A 394 31.96 -1.81 5.34
CA PRO A 394 33.03 -1.45 4.40
C PRO A 394 33.02 -2.28 3.11
N ASP A 395 32.52 -3.51 3.17
CA ASP A 395 32.64 -4.47 2.05
C ASP A 395 31.46 -4.43 1.07
N PHE A 396 30.26 -4.05 1.54
CA PHE A 396 29.06 -4.07 0.73
C PHE A 396 28.24 -2.79 0.89
N PRO A 397 27.90 -2.09 -0.21
CA PRO A 397 27.03 -0.90 -0.15
C PRO A 397 25.61 -1.24 0.30
N ARG A 398 25.16 -2.48 0.07
CA ARG A 398 23.86 -3.05 0.47
C ARG A 398 24.04 -4.53 0.81
N LEU A 399 23.55 -4.95 1.97
CA LEU A 399 23.63 -6.33 2.42
C LEU A 399 22.35 -6.70 3.17
N ILE A 400 21.82 -7.88 2.89
CA ILE A 400 20.72 -8.50 3.65
C ILE A 400 21.25 -9.78 4.25
N THR A 401 21.19 -9.90 5.57
CA THR A 401 21.55 -11.12 6.29
C THR A 401 20.33 -11.66 7.01
N VAL A 402 20.00 -12.92 6.77
CA VAL A 402 18.95 -13.65 7.47
C VAL A 402 19.59 -14.68 8.36
N SER A 403 19.25 -14.70 9.63
CA SER A 403 19.75 -15.70 10.58
C SER A 403 18.61 -16.29 11.40
N THR A 404 18.82 -17.53 11.84
CA THR A 404 17.95 -18.27 12.76
C THR A 404 18.78 -19.12 13.70
N ARG A 405 18.20 -19.54 14.81
CA ARG A 405 18.86 -20.46 15.75
C ARG A 405 18.24 -21.85 15.63
N GLY A 406 19.02 -22.78 15.11
CA GLY A 406 18.66 -24.20 15.03
C GLY A 406 19.31 -25.05 16.14
N PRO A 407 19.03 -26.35 16.16
CA PRO A 407 19.60 -27.30 17.16
C PRO A 407 21.12 -27.37 17.17
N ARG A 408 21.77 -27.10 16.03
CA ARG A 408 23.25 -27.13 15.88
C ARG A 408 23.90 -25.75 16.02
N GLY A 409 23.16 -24.73 16.45
CA GLY A 409 23.65 -23.37 16.61
C GLY A 409 23.00 -22.37 15.66
N GLU A 410 23.65 -21.23 15.48
CA GLU A 410 23.16 -20.19 14.58
C GLU A 410 23.44 -20.57 13.12
N VAL A 411 22.43 -20.40 12.28
CA VAL A 411 22.50 -20.52 10.82
C VAL A 411 22.27 -19.13 10.24
N SER A 412 23.14 -18.71 9.32
CA SER A 412 23.02 -17.41 8.66
C SER A 412 23.33 -17.51 7.17
N VAL A 413 22.60 -16.71 6.40
CA VAL A 413 22.82 -16.51 4.97
C VAL A 413 22.80 -15.02 4.67
N SER A 414 23.73 -14.55 3.84
CA SER A 414 23.79 -13.14 3.43
C SER A 414 23.80 -13.01 1.92
N GLY A 415 23.06 -12.05 1.44
CA GLY A 415 22.98 -11.74 0.01
C GLY A 415 23.02 -10.26 -0.26
N THR A 416 23.44 -9.94 -1.48
CA THR A 416 23.44 -8.60 -2.06
C THR A 416 22.90 -8.66 -3.48
N SER A 417 22.63 -7.50 -4.08
CA SER A 417 22.26 -7.39 -5.48
C SER A 417 23.31 -6.58 -6.23
N LEU A 418 23.75 -7.09 -7.37
CA LEU A 418 24.84 -6.51 -8.16
C LEU A 418 24.36 -5.86 -9.45
N GLY A 419 24.98 -4.74 -9.79
CA GLY A 419 24.81 -4.03 -11.06
C GLY A 419 23.43 -3.39 -11.25
N PRO A 420 23.20 -2.75 -12.42
CA PRO A 420 21.96 -2.04 -12.72
C PRO A 420 20.71 -2.95 -12.82
N GLY A 421 20.93 -4.25 -13.07
CA GLY A 421 19.86 -5.25 -13.15
C GLY A 421 19.54 -5.92 -11.82
N HIS A 422 20.11 -5.45 -10.72
CA HIS A 422 19.91 -5.99 -9.36
C HIS A 422 20.02 -7.51 -9.26
N LYS A 423 21.02 -8.10 -9.95
CA LYS A 423 21.22 -9.56 -9.94
C LYS A 423 21.52 -10.05 -8.53
N PRO A 424 20.75 -11.03 -8.00
CA PRO A 424 20.96 -11.55 -6.66
C PRO A 424 22.31 -12.30 -6.57
N ARG A 425 22.97 -12.17 -5.45
CA ARG A 425 24.24 -12.83 -5.14
C ARG A 425 24.28 -13.26 -3.68
N LEU A 426 24.60 -14.51 -3.43
CA LEU A 426 24.92 -14.98 -2.09
C LEU A 426 26.39 -14.68 -1.80
N VAL A 427 26.66 -14.03 -0.67
CA VAL A 427 28.01 -13.58 -0.31
C VAL A 427 28.51 -14.17 1.00
N ARG A 428 27.61 -14.70 1.85
CA ARG A 428 27.98 -15.44 3.06
C ARG A 428 26.99 -16.56 3.35
N VAL A 429 27.49 -17.69 3.80
CA VAL A 429 26.69 -18.79 4.34
C VAL A 429 27.39 -19.37 5.56
N PHE A 430 26.68 -19.59 6.67
CA PHE A 430 27.23 -19.99 7.98
C PHE A 430 28.32 -19.06 8.52
N GLY A 431 28.30 -17.78 8.13
CA GLY A 431 29.31 -16.79 8.50
C GLY A 431 30.55 -16.75 7.59
N GLU A 432 30.70 -17.69 6.67
CA GLU A 432 31.86 -17.79 5.77
C GLU A 432 31.58 -17.10 4.44
N ASP A 433 32.57 -16.37 3.94
CA ASP A 433 32.46 -15.64 2.65
C ASP A 433 32.42 -16.62 1.49
N ILE A 434 31.41 -16.47 0.64
CA ILE A 434 31.25 -17.17 -0.64
C ILE A 434 30.93 -16.16 -1.73
N ASP A 435 30.87 -16.61 -2.97
CA ASP A 435 30.43 -15.76 -4.10
C ASP A 435 29.74 -16.65 -5.13
N ILE A 436 28.38 -16.67 -5.12
CA ILE A 436 27.61 -17.58 -5.97
C ILE A 436 26.22 -16.99 -6.28
N ASP A 437 25.73 -17.22 -7.51
CA ASP A 437 24.37 -16.90 -7.88
C ASP A 437 23.39 -17.90 -7.23
N PRO A 438 22.29 -17.46 -6.61
CA PRO A 438 21.25 -18.38 -6.17
C PRO A 438 20.49 -18.94 -7.39
N GLU A 439 20.50 -20.27 -7.53
CA GLU A 439 19.82 -21.01 -8.59
C GLU A 439 18.86 -22.05 -8.02
N ALA A 440 18.04 -22.68 -8.87
CA ALA A 440 16.97 -23.58 -8.45
C ALA A 440 17.44 -24.72 -7.54
N HIS A 441 18.61 -25.31 -7.80
CA HIS A 441 19.14 -26.43 -7.03
C HIS A 441 20.50 -26.08 -6.45
N MET A 442 20.55 -25.86 -5.16
CA MET A 442 21.78 -25.52 -4.45
C MET A 442 22.19 -26.62 -3.48
N LEU A 443 23.49 -26.86 -3.38
CA LEU A 443 24.08 -27.78 -2.43
C LEU A 443 25.08 -27.03 -1.53
N PHE A 444 24.92 -27.16 -0.22
CA PHE A 444 25.81 -26.56 0.77
C PHE A 444 26.48 -27.66 1.60
N LEU A 445 27.80 -27.59 1.69
CA LEU A 445 28.64 -28.58 2.39
C LEU A 445 29.54 -27.87 3.40
N ARG A 446 29.66 -28.41 4.61
CA ARG A 446 30.68 -27.98 5.60
C ARG A 446 31.64 -29.13 5.84
N TYR A 447 32.91 -28.83 5.90
CA TYR A 447 33.95 -29.82 6.03
C TYR A 447 35.23 -29.24 6.66
N VAL A 448 36.12 -30.10 7.13
CA VAL A 448 37.47 -29.71 7.55
C VAL A 448 38.29 -29.39 6.29
N ASP A 449 38.83 -28.17 6.17
CA ASP A 449 39.58 -27.74 4.98
C ASP A 449 40.81 -28.63 4.78
N ALA A 450 40.71 -29.48 3.78
CA ALA A 450 41.78 -30.43 3.42
C ALA A 450 41.91 -30.54 1.88
N PRO A 451 43.11 -30.69 1.38
CA PRO A 451 43.34 -30.91 -0.04
C PRO A 451 42.57 -32.12 -0.58
N GLY A 452 41.90 -31.94 -1.72
CA GLY A 452 41.21 -33.02 -2.43
C GLY A 452 39.72 -33.15 -2.19
N VAL A 453 39.15 -32.50 -1.16
CA VAL A 453 37.71 -32.59 -0.86
C VAL A 453 36.85 -32.12 -2.04
N GLY A 454 37.14 -30.95 -2.64
CA GLY A 454 36.42 -30.47 -3.82
C GLY A 454 36.52 -31.43 -5.04
N GLY A 455 37.67 -32.08 -5.22
CA GLY A 455 37.84 -33.12 -6.24
C GLY A 455 36.99 -34.37 -5.99
N ALA A 456 36.92 -34.82 -4.73
CA ALA A 456 36.11 -35.97 -4.32
C ALA A 456 34.60 -35.69 -4.53
N VAL A 457 34.13 -34.51 -4.12
CA VAL A 457 32.75 -34.06 -4.34
C VAL A 457 32.42 -34.01 -5.83
N GLY A 458 33.27 -33.34 -6.64
CA GLY A 458 33.05 -33.24 -8.08
C GLY A 458 33.07 -34.60 -8.78
N THR A 459 33.93 -35.54 -8.36
CA THR A 459 33.99 -36.90 -8.91
C THR A 459 32.69 -37.67 -8.62
N MET A 460 32.19 -37.61 -7.39
CA MET A 460 30.94 -38.29 -7.03
C MET A 460 29.71 -37.73 -7.75
N LEU A 461 29.60 -36.41 -7.87
CA LEU A 461 28.54 -35.79 -8.65
C LEU A 461 28.60 -36.22 -10.12
N GLY A 462 29.81 -36.27 -10.69
CA GLY A 462 30.05 -36.77 -12.04
C GLY A 462 29.69 -38.24 -12.25
N GLU A 463 29.97 -39.14 -11.26
CA GLU A 463 29.52 -40.54 -11.24
C GLU A 463 27.99 -40.65 -11.34
N TRP A 464 27.26 -39.73 -10.69
CA TRP A 464 25.80 -39.66 -10.74
C TRP A 464 25.27 -38.89 -11.94
N ARG A 465 26.14 -38.37 -12.81
CA ARG A 465 25.84 -37.56 -13.99
C ARG A 465 25.15 -36.24 -13.66
N ILE A 466 25.36 -35.72 -12.46
CA ILE A 466 24.86 -34.41 -12.02
C ILE A 466 25.93 -33.37 -12.35
N ASN A 467 25.56 -32.38 -13.15
CA ASN A 467 26.48 -31.32 -13.56
C ASN A 467 26.52 -30.20 -12.51
N ILE A 468 27.71 -29.61 -12.35
CA ILE A 468 27.95 -28.46 -11.47
C ILE A 468 27.95 -27.20 -12.34
N GLY A 469 26.99 -26.30 -12.13
CA GLY A 469 26.94 -25.02 -12.80
C GLY A 469 27.98 -24.05 -12.27
N HIS A 470 28.03 -23.91 -10.93
CA HIS A 470 29.03 -23.08 -10.24
C HIS A 470 29.44 -23.73 -8.92
N MET A 471 30.67 -23.44 -8.48
CA MET A 471 31.19 -23.87 -7.18
C MET A 471 31.95 -22.72 -6.53
N SER A 472 31.59 -22.38 -5.30
CA SER A 472 32.28 -21.40 -4.47
C SER A 472 32.71 -22.02 -3.15
N VAL A 473 33.94 -21.73 -2.69
CA VAL A 473 34.49 -22.25 -1.43
C VAL A 473 34.91 -21.09 -0.56
N GLY A 474 34.25 -20.97 0.59
CA GLY A 474 34.61 -20.06 1.67
C GLY A 474 35.44 -20.76 2.72
N ARG A 475 36.49 -20.09 3.20
CA ARG A 475 37.36 -20.58 4.25
C ARG A 475 37.11 -19.79 5.51
N GLY A 476 36.85 -20.51 6.61
CA GLY A 476 36.61 -19.91 7.91
C GLY A 476 37.82 -19.20 8.51
N THR A 477 37.51 -18.28 9.42
CA THR A 477 38.51 -17.63 10.26
C THR A 477 39.03 -18.56 11.35
N SER A 478 38.29 -19.63 11.67
CA SER A 478 38.76 -20.72 12.52
C SER A 478 39.63 -21.68 11.70
N GLU A 479 40.85 -21.95 12.15
CA GLU A 479 41.76 -22.88 11.52
C GLU A 479 41.06 -24.22 11.29
N HIS A 480 40.72 -24.55 10.04
CA HIS A 480 40.28 -25.85 9.53
C HIS A 480 38.80 -26.01 9.15
N GLU A 481 37.94 -25.03 9.15
CA GLU A 481 36.59 -25.20 8.62
C GLU A 481 36.41 -24.49 7.24
N ALA A 482 35.73 -25.17 6.33
CA ALA A 482 35.37 -24.59 5.03
C ALA A 482 33.89 -24.87 4.70
N VAL A 483 33.30 -23.95 3.96
CA VAL A 483 31.97 -24.08 3.37
C VAL A 483 32.09 -24.13 1.87
N MET A 484 31.45 -25.08 1.23
CA MET A 484 31.33 -25.17 -0.22
C MET A 484 29.87 -25.00 -0.60
N ALA A 485 29.59 -24.05 -1.49
CA ALA A 485 28.29 -23.85 -2.12
C ALA A 485 28.37 -24.20 -3.60
N LEU A 486 27.43 -25.01 -4.08
CA LEU A 486 27.37 -25.42 -5.50
C LEU A 486 25.96 -25.14 -6.04
N THR A 487 25.88 -24.82 -7.33
CA THR A 487 24.66 -24.91 -8.11
C THR A 487 24.69 -26.17 -8.95
N LEU A 488 23.56 -26.87 -9.02
CA LEU A 488 23.43 -28.15 -9.72
C LEU A 488 22.32 -28.07 -10.76
N ASP A 489 22.44 -28.82 -11.87
CA ASP A 489 21.41 -28.90 -12.90
C ASP A 489 20.17 -29.70 -12.43
N GLU A 490 20.37 -30.61 -11.47
CA GLU A 490 19.33 -31.48 -10.90
C GLU A 490 19.49 -31.59 -9.39
N PRO A 491 18.40 -31.77 -8.61
CA PRO A 491 18.49 -31.95 -7.18
C PRO A 491 19.13 -33.31 -6.80
N LEU A 492 19.79 -33.35 -5.64
CA LEU A 492 20.28 -34.61 -5.08
C LEU A 492 19.17 -35.37 -4.36
N GLU A 493 19.07 -36.67 -4.60
CA GLU A 493 18.26 -37.53 -3.75
C GLU A 493 18.84 -37.63 -2.33
N ALA A 494 17.99 -37.87 -1.33
CA ALA A 494 18.43 -37.99 0.06
C ALA A 494 19.54 -39.05 0.24
N SER A 495 19.42 -40.20 -0.45
CA SER A 495 20.43 -41.28 -0.43
C SER A 495 21.76 -40.87 -1.05
N GLN A 496 21.75 -40.05 -2.08
CA GLN A 496 22.97 -39.52 -2.71
C GLN A 496 23.66 -38.52 -1.78
N LEU A 497 22.88 -37.65 -1.13
CA LEU A 497 23.42 -36.69 -0.17
C LEU A 497 24.07 -37.37 1.02
N GLU A 498 23.45 -38.42 1.61
CA GLU A 498 24.04 -39.24 2.70
C GLU A 498 25.35 -39.88 2.26
N GLN A 499 25.40 -40.50 1.08
CA GLN A 499 26.62 -41.09 0.52
C GLN A 499 27.72 -40.05 0.29
N LEU A 500 27.36 -38.85 -0.17
CA LEU A 500 28.30 -37.76 -0.41
C LEU A 500 28.95 -37.33 0.92
N VAL A 501 28.12 -37.13 1.95
CA VAL A 501 28.56 -36.72 3.27
C VAL A 501 29.51 -37.77 3.88
N GLU A 502 29.15 -39.06 3.82
CA GLU A 502 29.93 -40.16 4.38
C GLU A 502 31.23 -40.37 3.62
N ARG A 503 31.18 -40.51 2.30
CA ARG A 503 32.36 -40.87 1.49
C ARG A 503 33.38 -39.73 1.36
N CYS A 504 32.93 -38.47 1.40
CA CYS A 504 33.82 -37.31 1.38
C CYS A 504 34.23 -36.82 2.76
N GLY A 505 33.76 -37.46 3.85
CA GLY A 505 34.07 -37.07 5.21
C GLY A 505 33.60 -35.68 5.60
N LEU A 506 32.40 -35.29 5.13
CA LEU A 506 31.84 -33.96 5.36
C LEU A 506 31.17 -33.90 6.73
N ALA A 507 31.27 -32.75 7.40
CA ALA A 507 30.61 -32.53 8.69
C ALA A 507 29.09 -32.24 8.52
N PHE A 508 28.72 -31.71 7.34
CA PHE A 508 27.32 -31.33 7.01
C PHE A 508 27.15 -31.30 5.50
N GLY A 509 25.98 -31.68 5.03
CA GLY A 509 25.54 -31.52 3.64
C GLY A 509 24.05 -31.27 3.56
N LYS A 510 23.62 -30.31 2.74
CA LYS A 510 22.21 -29.98 2.56
C LYS A 510 21.95 -29.51 1.13
N GLY A 511 20.99 -30.15 0.45
CA GLY A 511 20.39 -29.64 -0.78
C GLY A 511 19.24 -28.70 -0.45
N VAL A 512 19.12 -27.60 -1.20
CA VAL A 512 18.04 -26.62 -1.07
C VAL A 512 17.51 -26.28 -2.45
N GLU A 513 16.18 -26.30 -2.60
CA GLU A 513 15.45 -25.83 -3.80
C GLU A 513 14.94 -24.40 -3.58
N LEU A 514 15.18 -23.51 -4.58
CA LEU A 514 14.80 -22.09 -4.52
C LEU A 514 13.65 -21.74 -5.46
#